data_f8b9525fed061673e1be5a937696b3b6
#
_entry.id   f8b9525fed061673e1be5a937696b3b6
#
_cell.length_a   1.000
_cell.length_b   1.000
_cell.length_c   1.000
_cell.angle_alpha   90.00
_cell.angle_beta   90.00
_cell.angle_gamma   90.00
#
_symmetry.space_group_name_H-M   'P 1'
#
loop_
_entity.id
_entity.type
_entity.pdbx_description
1 polymer ?
#
loop_
_entity_poly.entity_id
_entity_poly.type
_entity_poly.pdbx_seq_one_letter_code
_entity_poly.pdbx_strand_id
1 'polypeptide(L)'
;MTPHALTITLGSADDLRWAQDTVTEHHYLRQPVDPRARPMVYVIRHDGWRVGLVMLGIPHATRCGGWWGYPGLPTQWQVVDICRIWLDPAIQRGGHLCHPGSVPGYTDRCGVWRPTVATWAIREVLSRVQADRVRQWPPVYPEQPYHIELAISYSDPRFHRGTIYREGGAIPMYTDRTGQPKPGPSGKYGWCWKLPRPTWTWSDLTDIQPRTMRMF
;
A
#
# COMPACT_ATOMS: atom_id res chain seq x y z
N MET A 1 20.64 -16.70 19.07
CA MET A 1 19.21 -16.39 18.93
C MET A 1 19.06 -15.62 17.63
N THR A 2 18.34 -16.16 16.66
CA THR A 2 18.03 -15.47 15.40
C THR A 2 17.21 -14.22 15.75
N PRO A 3 17.53 -13.05 15.22
CA PRO A 3 16.75 -11.86 15.51
C PRO A 3 15.32 -12.08 15.01
N HIS A 4 14.33 -11.84 15.85
CA HIS A 4 12.92 -11.87 15.51
C HIS A 4 12.66 -10.81 14.43
N ALA A 5 12.54 -11.21 13.19
CA ALA A 5 12.41 -10.31 12.06
C ALA A 5 10.93 -10.11 11.72
N LEU A 6 10.55 -8.85 11.49
CA LEU A 6 9.29 -8.55 10.82
C LEU A 6 9.36 -9.03 9.37
N THR A 7 8.32 -9.72 8.94
CA THR A 7 8.15 -10.13 7.55
C THR A 7 6.88 -9.51 6.98
N ILE A 8 6.86 -9.27 5.67
CA ILE A 8 5.66 -8.84 4.97
C ILE A 8 5.43 -9.78 3.77
N THR A 9 4.22 -10.29 3.64
CA THR A 9 3.86 -11.24 2.59
C THR A 9 2.50 -10.91 2.00
N LEU A 10 2.30 -11.23 0.72
CA LEU A 10 0.97 -11.24 0.12
C LEU A 10 0.11 -12.24 0.89
N GLY A 11 -1.06 -11.78 1.35
CA GLY A 11 -1.97 -12.56 2.18
C GLY A 11 -2.84 -13.53 1.37
N SER A 12 -3.29 -14.56 2.05
CA SER A 12 -4.27 -15.52 1.59
C SER A 12 -5.70 -14.96 1.69
N ALA A 13 -6.69 -15.75 1.25
CA ALA A 13 -8.12 -15.41 1.46
C ALA A 13 -8.48 -15.30 2.95
N ASP A 14 -7.83 -16.11 3.81
CA ASP A 14 -8.02 -16.05 5.25
C ASP A 14 -7.40 -14.78 5.87
N ASP A 15 -6.23 -14.40 5.37
CA ASP A 15 -5.61 -13.13 5.74
C ASP A 15 -6.46 -11.93 5.32
N LEU A 16 -7.13 -12.01 4.17
CA LEU A 16 -8.03 -10.95 3.72
C LEU A 16 -9.26 -10.82 4.64
N ARG A 17 -9.87 -11.95 5.06
CA ARG A 17 -10.97 -11.91 6.05
C ARG A 17 -10.50 -11.27 7.35
N TRP A 18 -9.40 -11.76 7.91
CA TRP A 18 -8.81 -11.18 9.10
C TRP A 18 -8.55 -9.67 8.96
N ALA A 19 -8.03 -9.24 7.83
CA ALA A 19 -7.75 -7.82 7.57
C ALA A 19 -9.02 -6.98 7.53
N GLN A 20 -10.09 -7.47 6.91
CA GLN A 20 -11.40 -6.78 6.89
C GLN A 20 -11.98 -6.61 8.29
N ASP A 21 -11.91 -7.66 9.11
CA ASP A 21 -12.36 -7.63 10.51
C ASP A 21 -11.51 -6.63 11.31
N THR A 22 -10.18 -6.71 11.18
CA THR A 22 -9.23 -5.84 11.87
C THR A 22 -9.45 -4.36 11.53
N VAL A 23 -9.64 -4.01 10.26
CA VAL A 23 -9.87 -2.60 9.88
C VAL A 23 -11.24 -2.11 10.32
N THR A 24 -12.23 -2.98 10.36
CA THR A 24 -13.57 -2.64 10.86
C THR A 24 -13.53 -2.34 12.35
N GLU A 25 -12.76 -3.09 13.11
CA GLU A 25 -12.65 -2.92 14.55
C GLU A 25 -11.71 -1.78 14.96
N HIS A 26 -10.53 -1.70 14.33
CA HIS A 26 -9.43 -0.89 14.84
C HIS A 26 -9.06 0.32 13.98
N HIS A 27 -9.42 0.35 12.69
CA HIS A 27 -9.09 1.48 11.85
C HIS A 27 -10.05 2.66 12.10
N TYR A 28 -9.56 3.90 12.05
CA TYR A 28 -10.36 5.10 12.35
C TYR A 28 -11.61 5.25 11.48
N LEU A 29 -11.65 4.69 10.27
CA LEU A 29 -12.84 4.68 9.42
C LEU A 29 -13.87 3.62 9.82
N ARG A 30 -13.46 2.60 10.57
CA ARG A 30 -14.31 1.49 11.03
C ARG A 30 -15.20 0.89 9.94
N GLN A 31 -14.64 0.74 8.75
CA GLN A 31 -15.34 0.22 7.58
C GLN A 31 -14.43 -0.73 6.80
N PRO A 32 -14.95 -1.87 6.35
CA PRO A 32 -14.21 -2.77 5.48
C PRO A 32 -13.90 -2.10 4.14
N VAL A 33 -12.94 -2.62 3.42
CA VAL A 33 -12.69 -2.21 2.04
C VAL A 33 -13.75 -2.84 1.14
N ASP A 34 -14.36 -2.03 0.28
CA ASP A 34 -15.40 -2.49 -0.65
C ASP A 34 -14.86 -3.65 -1.52
N PRO A 35 -15.56 -4.80 -1.58
CA PRO A 35 -15.15 -5.93 -2.43
C PRO A 35 -14.99 -5.56 -3.91
N ARG A 36 -15.74 -4.55 -4.42
CA ARG A 36 -15.62 -4.06 -5.79
C ARG A 36 -14.25 -3.42 -6.08
N ALA A 37 -13.56 -2.95 -5.04
CA ALA A 37 -12.18 -2.49 -5.18
C ALA A 37 -11.19 -3.64 -5.39
N ARG A 38 -11.64 -4.91 -5.40
CA ARG A 38 -10.79 -6.09 -5.51
C ARG A 38 -9.61 -6.00 -4.54
N PRO A 39 -9.86 -6.03 -3.22
CA PRO A 39 -8.80 -5.79 -2.26
C PRO A 39 -7.74 -6.89 -2.28
N MET A 40 -6.48 -6.46 -2.23
CA MET A 40 -5.31 -7.28 -1.88
C MET A 40 -4.86 -6.90 -0.49
N VAL A 41 -4.37 -7.86 0.28
CA VAL A 41 -3.77 -7.58 1.58
C VAL A 41 -2.33 -8.05 1.62
N TYR A 42 -1.46 -7.22 2.17
CA TYR A 42 -0.14 -7.61 2.63
C TYR A 42 -0.16 -7.69 4.14
N VAL A 43 0.27 -8.82 4.67
CA VAL A 43 0.27 -9.07 6.11
C VAL A 43 1.68 -8.94 6.66
N ILE A 44 1.81 -8.13 7.69
CA ILE A 44 3.04 -7.98 8.45
C ILE A 44 2.97 -8.99 9.60
N ARG A 45 4.01 -9.82 9.70
CA ARG A 45 4.12 -10.84 10.74
C ARG A 45 5.38 -10.65 11.56
N HIS A 46 5.26 -10.98 12.83
CA HIS A 46 6.35 -11.13 13.77
C HIS A 46 6.23 -12.51 14.40
N ASP A 47 7.24 -13.36 14.24
CA ASP A 47 7.23 -14.73 14.75
C ASP A 47 5.98 -15.53 14.35
N GLY A 48 5.51 -15.32 13.12
CA GLY A 48 4.30 -15.97 12.60
C GLY A 48 2.98 -15.28 12.97
N TRP A 49 2.96 -14.39 13.99
CA TRP A 49 1.78 -13.66 14.40
C TRP A 49 1.49 -12.46 13.49
N ARG A 50 0.24 -12.26 13.15
CA ARG A 50 -0.24 -11.09 12.39
C ARG A 50 -0.19 -9.86 13.26
N VAL A 51 0.67 -8.92 12.93
CA VAL A 51 0.92 -7.69 13.69
C VAL A 51 0.65 -6.41 12.90
N GLY A 52 0.24 -6.54 11.66
CA GLY A 52 -0.11 -5.40 10.82
C GLY A 52 -0.55 -5.80 9.43
N LEU A 53 -1.07 -4.84 8.69
CA LEU A 53 -1.55 -5.03 7.34
C LEU A 53 -1.41 -3.75 6.49
N VAL A 54 -1.29 -3.96 5.18
CA VAL A 54 -1.49 -2.93 4.16
C VAL A 54 -2.50 -3.49 3.16
N MET A 55 -3.65 -2.84 3.02
CA MET A 55 -4.67 -3.23 2.04
C MET A 55 -4.60 -2.31 0.84
N LEU A 56 -4.57 -2.92 -0.33
CA LEU A 56 -4.60 -2.25 -1.62
C LEU A 56 -5.91 -2.56 -2.32
N GLY A 57 -6.32 -1.65 -3.20
CA GLY A 57 -7.50 -1.86 -4.04
C GLY A 57 -7.40 -1.12 -5.36
N ILE A 58 -8.36 -1.36 -6.24
CA ILE A 58 -8.57 -0.53 -7.43
C ILE A 58 -9.32 0.73 -6.99
N PRO A 59 -8.86 1.93 -7.34
CA PRO A 59 -9.58 3.15 -6.98
C PRO A 59 -10.97 3.19 -7.64
N HIS A 60 -11.97 3.57 -6.87
CA HIS A 60 -13.35 3.70 -7.36
C HIS A 60 -13.55 4.86 -8.34
N ALA A 61 -12.66 5.85 -8.32
CA ALA A 61 -12.80 7.02 -9.17
C ALA A 61 -12.36 6.72 -10.60
N THR A 62 -13.30 6.68 -11.52
CA THR A 62 -13.05 6.56 -12.96
C THR A 62 -12.23 7.72 -13.56
N ARG A 63 -12.03 8.79 -12.79
CA ARG A 63 -11.31 10.00 -13.19
C ARG A 63 -9.93 10.10 -12.55
N CYS A 64 -9.28 8.99 -12.31
CA CYS A 64 -7.94 8.99 -11.72
C CYS A 64 -6.89 9.73 -12.55
N GLY A 65 -7.16 10.07 -13.77
CA GLY A 65 -6.15 10.51 -14.69
C GLY A 65 -6.06 12.02 -14.94
N GLY A 66 -7.14 12.76 -14.89
CA GLY A 66 -7.16 14.14 -15.44
C GLY A 66 -6.51 15.21 -14.58
N TRP A 67 -6.35 14.98 -13.31
CA TRP A 67 -5.96 16.00 -12.35
C TRP A 67 -4.59 15.80 -11.69
N TRP A 68 -3.88 14.75 -12.07
CA TRP A 68 -2.53 14.48 -11.55
C TRP A 68 -1.41 15.01 -12.44
N GLY A 69 -1.75 15.78 -13.47
CA GLY A 69 -0.76 16.33 -14.39
C GLY A 69 -0.01 15.27 -15.19
N TYR A 70 -0.55 14.06 -15.26
CA TYR A 70 0.05 12.95 -15.98
C TYR A 70 -0.41 12.98 -17.44
N PRO A 71 0.48 13.19 -18.40
CA PRO A 71 0.15 13.05 -19.81
C PRO A 71 -0.12 11.57 -20.14
N GLY A 72 -1.28 11.28 -20.73
CA GLY A 72 -1.68 9.91 -21.01
C GLY A 72 -2.12 9.20 -19.72
N LEU A 73 -3.32 9.50 -19.32
CA LEU A 73 -3.93 9.09 -18.05
C LEU A 73 -3.86 7.58 -17.85
N PRO A 74 -3.21 7.08 -16.78
CA PRO A 74 -3.34 5.69 -16.43
C PRO A 74 -4.83 5.39 -16.21
N THR A 75 -5.29 4.30 -16.79
CA THR A 75 -6.62 3.80 -16.50
C THR A 75 -6.71 3.42 -15.04
N GLN A 76 -7.92 3.27 -14.49
CA GLN A 76 -8.07 2.76 -13.12
C GLN A 76 -7.35 1.43 -12.87
N TRP A 77 -7.10 0.65 -13.93
CA TRP A 77 -6.38 -0.63 -13.87
C TRP A 77 -4.87 -0.46 -13.69
N GLN A 78 -4.35 0.70 -14.02
CA GLN A 78 -2.93 1.06 -13.87
C GLN A 78 -2.66 1.83 -12.58
N VAL A 79 -3.67 1.95 -11.72
CA VAL A 79 -3.56 2.63 -10.42
C VAL A 79 -3.92 1.65 -9.31
N VAL A 80 -3.16 1.67 -8.25
CA VAL A 80 -3.48 0.96 -7.01
C VAL A 80 -3.68 1.98 -5.89
N ASP A 81 -4.75 1.81 -5.12
CA ASP A 81 -5.03 2.63 -3.94
C ASP A 81 -4.61 1.89 -2.67
N ILE A 82 -3.75 2.48 -1.87
CA ILE A 82 -3.46 2.02 -0.51
C ILE A 82 -4.65 2.42 0.37
N CYS A 83 -5.63 1.53 0.43
CA CYS A 83 -6.92 1.80 1.06
C CYS A 83 -6.84 1.86 2.58
N ARG A 84 -6.03 0.98 3.20
CA ARG A 84 -5.89 0.83 4.65
C ARG A 84 -4.48 0.43 5.02
N ILE A 85 -4.00 1.02 6.11
CA ILE A 85 -2.80 0.57 6.82
C ILE A 85 -3.19 0.47 8.29
N TRP A 86 -2.89 -0.67 8.88
CA TRP A 86 -3.05 -0.86 10.31
C TRP A 86 -1.82 -1.60 10.86
N LEU A 87 -1.39 -1.17 12.01
CA LEU A 87 -0.32 -1.82 12.78
C LEU A 87 -0.79 -1.97 14.21
N ASP A 88 -0.47 -3.10 14.82
CA ASP A 88 -0.68 -3.30 16.24
C ASP A 88 -0.03 -2.15 17.03
N PRO A 89 -0.75 -1.53 17.97
CA PRO A 89 -0.22 -0.42 18.77
C PRO A 89 1.10 -0.74 19.49
N ALA A 90 1.35 -1.99 19.84
CA ALA A 90 2.61 -2.43 20.45
C ALA A 90 3.78 -2.28 19.48
N ILE A 91 3.56 -2.51 18.18
CA ILE A 91 4.55 -2.33 17.11
C ILE A 91 4.75 -0.85 16.78
N GLN A 92 3.65 -0.07 16.73
CA GLN A 92 3.72 1.37 16.41
C GLN A 92 4.56 2.16 17.40
N ARG A 93 4.48 1.80 18.70
CA ARG A 93 5.15 2.52 19.77
C ARG A 93 6.61 2.13 19.95
N GLY A 94 7.16 1.28 19.09
CA GLY A 94 8.56 0.83 19.16
C GLY A 94 8.87 0.00 20.41
N GLY A 95 7.84 -0.43 21.15
CA GLY A 95 7.98 -1.23 22.35
C GLY A 95 7.97 -2.74 22.02
N HIS A 96 8.96 -3.43 22.48
CA HIS A 96 9.07 -4.90 22.66
C HIS A 96 9.35 -5.78 21.47
N LEU A 97 8.96 -5.46 20.22
CA LEU A 97 9.13 -6.35 19.08
C LEU A 97 10.26 -5.95 18.14
N CYS A 98 10.72 -4.72 18.22
CA CYS A 98 11.95 -4.30 17.56
C CYS A 98 13.11 -4.49 18.53
N HIS A 99 14.26 -4.92 18.03
CA HIS A 99 15.50 -5.02 18.80
C HIS A 99 15.67 -3.83 19.77
N PRO A 100 16.15 -4.04 21.00
CA PRO A 100 16.55 -2.92 21.86
C PRO A 100 17.54 -2.03 21.10
N GLY A 101 17.10 -0.87 20.63
CA GLY A 101 17.88 0.03 19.80
C GLY A 101 17.33 0.33 18.41
N SER A 102 16.27 -0.35 17.95
CA SER A 102 15.61 -0.06 16.68
C SER A 102 14.17 0.42 16.86
N VAL A 103 14.01 1.61 17.44
CA VAL A 103 12.72 2.31 17.39
C VAL A 103 12.55 2.86 15.96
N PRO A 104 11.52 2.43 15.21
CA PRO A 104 11.31 2.92 13.86
C PRO A 104 11.08 4.43 13.82
N GLY A 105 11.69 5.12 12.84
CA GLY A 105 11.52 6.55 12.66
C GLY A 105 12.42 7.42 13.56
N TYR A 106 13.52 6.90 14.03
CA TYR A 106 14.54 7.66 14.74
C TYR A 106 15.90 7.57 14.04
N THR A 107 16.76 8.53 14.33
CA THR A 107 18.16 8.45 13.96
C THR A 107 18.86 7.58 15.01
N ASP A 108 19.43 6.46 14.59
CA ASP A 108 20.16 5.58 15.48
C ASP A 108 21.44 6.23 16.05
N ARG A 109 22.11 5.57 16.99
CA ARG A 109 23.34 6.08 17.59
C ARG A 109 24.49 6.31 16.60
N CYS A 110 24.37 5.75 15.42
CA CYS A 110 25.33 5.93 14.32
C CYS A 110 24.92 7.07 13.38
N GLY A 111 23.87 7.84 13.68
CA GLY A 111 23.37 8.92 12.84
C GLY A 111 22.55 8.44 11.63
N VAL A 112 22.23 7.16 11.53
CA VAL A 112 21.46 6.59 10.40
C VAL A 112 19.97 6.68 10.71
N TRP A 113 19.22 7.31 9.81
CA TRP A 113 17.78 7.37 9.91
C TRP A 113 17.15 5.98 9.61
N ARG A 114 16.24 5.54 10.46
CA ARG A 114 15.49 4.30 10.33
C ARG A 114 14.02 4.58 10.09
N PRO A 115 13.42 4.04 9.01
CA PRO A 115 12.00 4.26 8.73
C PRO A 115 11.11 3.62 9.79
N THR A 116 9.93 4.19 10.01
CA THR A 116 8.88 3.53 10.81
C THR A 116 8.46 2.22 10.17
N VAL A 117 7.87 1.30 10.95
CA VAL A 117 7.33 0.04 10.40
C VAL A 117 6.32 0.33 9.29
N ALA A 118 5.48 1.35 9.44
CA ALA A 118 4.52 1.75 8.42
C ALA A 118 5.22 2.21 7.12
N THR A 119 6.24 3.06 7.24
CA THR A 119 7.02 3.54 6.10
C THR A 119 7.77 2.40 5.40
N TRP A 120 8.38 1.50 6.18
CA TRP A 120 9.02 0.30 5.66
C TRP A 120 7.99 -0.58 4.91
N ALA A 121 6.83 -0.86 5.52
CA ALA A 121 5.80 -1.68 4.92
C ALA A 121 5.28 -1.10 3.59
N ILE A 122 5.09 0.22 3.50
CA ILE A 122 4.72 0.89 2.25
C ILE A 122 5.78 0.63 1.17
N ARG A 123 7.06 0.83 1.47
CA ARG A 123 8.15 0.63 0.52
C ARG A 123 8.24 -0.82 0.04
N GLU A 124 8.14 -1.78 0.96
CA GLU A 124 8.15 -3.21 0.65
C GLU A 124 6.97 -3.60 -0.24
N VAL A 125 5.77 -3.13 0.08
CA VAL A 125 4.58 -3.37 -0.74
C VAL A 125 4.75 -2.80 -2.14
N LEU A 126 5.17 -1.55 -2.25
CA LEU A 126 5.33 -0.88 -3.54
C LEU A 126 6.42 -1.51 -4.42
N SER A 127 7.46 -2.08 -3.82
CA SER A 127 8.51 -2.80 -4.57
C SER A 127 8.02 -4.09 -5.21
N ARG A 128 6.95 -4.70 -4.68
CA ARG A 128 6.44 -6.02 -5.06
C ARG A 128 5.10 -5.99 -5.78
N VAL A 129 4.34 -4.90 -5.62
CA VAL A 129 2.94 -4.81 -6.07
C VAL A 129 2.76 -5.09 -7.55
N GLN A 130 3.74 -4.77 -8.40
CA GLN A 130 3.70 -5.04 -9.84
C GLN A 130 3.50 -6.55 -10.11
N ALA A 131 4.40 -7.38 -9.59
CA ALA A 131 4.36 -8.82 -9.80
C ALA A 131 3.21 -9.49 -9.05
N ASP A 132 2.97 -9.09 -7.81
CA ASP A 132 1.92 -9.69 -6.97
C ASP A 132 0.52 -9.39 -7.52
N ARG A 133 0.33 -8.19 -8.10
CA ARG A 133 -0.92 -7.79 -8.75
C ARG A 133 -1.24 -8.69 -9.93
N VAL A 134 -0.28 -8.91 -10.81
CA VAL A 134 -0.49 -9.73 -12.00
C VAL A 134 -0.72 -11.19 -11.63
N ARG A 135 -0.02 -11.69 -10.62
CA ARG A 135 -0.25 -13.05 -10.08
C ARG A 135 -1.66 -13.23 -9.53
N GLN A 136 -2.18 -12.22 -8.86
CA GLN A 136 -3.49 -12.29 -8.23
C GLN A 136 -4.63 -11.99 -9.19
N TRP A 137 -4.42 -11.06 -10.13
CA TRP A 137 -5.40 -10.64 -11.14
C TRP A 137 -4.74 -10.50 -12.48
N PRO A 138 -4.50 -11.60 -13.18
CA PRO A 138 -3.98 -11.54 -14.53
C PRO A 138 -4.93 -10.75 -15.42
N PRO A 139 -4.43 -9.99 -16.41
CA PRO A 139 -5.27 -9.31 -17.38
C PRO A 139 -6.13 -10.33 -18.12
N VAL A 140 -7.40 -9.99 -18.29
CA VAL A 140 -8.37 -10.86 -19.01
C VAL A 140 -8.11 -10.84 -20.51
N TYR A 141 -7.62 -9.70 -21.02
CA TYR A 141 -7.34 -9.49 -22.43
C TYR A 141 -5.88 -9.10 -22.62
N PRO A 142 -5.20 -9.60 -23.67
CA PRO A 142 -3.79 -9.32 -23.92
C PRO A 142 -3.47 -7.83 -24.08
N GLU A 143 -4.41 -7.04 -24.57
CA GLU A 143 -4.28 -5.59 -24.76
C GLU A 143 -4.48 -4.78 -23.48
N GLN A 144 -4.94 -5.41 -22.40
CA GLN A 144 -5.09 -4.70 -21.13
C GLN A 144 -3.72 -4.37 -20.52
N PRO A 145 -3.54 -3.15 -20.02
CA PRO A 145 -2.34 -2.82 -19.28
C PRO A 145 -2.21 -3.71 -18.04
N TYR A 146 -1.12 -4.45 -17.93
CA TYR A 146 -0.82 -5.32 -16.79
C TYR A 146 0.12 -4.70 -15.78
N HIS A 147 0.67 -3.53 -16.08
CA HIS A 147 1.55 -2.82 -15.17
C HIS A 147 0.81 -1.68 -14.46
N ILE A 148 1.23 -1.42 -13.23
CA ILE A 148 0.74 -0.31 -12.43
C ILE A 148 1.67 0.88 -12.65
N GLU A 149 1.09 2.02 -13.02
CA GLU A 149 1.84 3.28 -13.21
C GLU A 149 1.93 4.08 -11.91
N LEU A 150 0.87 4.04 -11.12
CA LEU A 150 0.74 4.85 -9.91
C LEU A 150 0.23 4.03 -8.72
N ALA A 151 0.78 4.28 -7.56
CA ALA A 151 0.11 4.01 -6.30
C ALA A 151 -0.39 5.32 -5.71
N ILE A 152 -1.55 5.27 -5.07
CA ILE A 152 -2.15 6.42 -4.40
C ILE A 152 -2.56 6.08 -2.98
N SER A 153 -2.74 7.09 -2.16
CA SER A 153 -3.38 6.97 -0.86
C SER A 153 -3.97 8.30 -0.42
N TYR A 154 -4.84 8.24 0.57
CA TYR A 154 -5.46 9.43 1.16
C TYR A 154 -5.31 9.42 2.67
N SER A 155 -4.96 10.56 3.25
CA SER A 155 -4.96 10.75 4.70
C SER A 155 -5.93 11.84 5.11
N ASP A 156 -6.71 11.55 6.15
CA ASP A 156 -7.59 12.54 6.76
C ASP A 156 -6.75 13.41 7.72
N PRO A 157 -6.68 14.74 7.51
CA PRO A 157 -5.85 15.63 8.33
C PRO A 157 -6.25 15.65 9.80
N ARG A 158 -7.46 15.24 10.13
CA ARG A 158 -7.93 15.12 11.53
C ARG A 158 -7.21 14.02 12.29
N PHE A 159 -6.71 13.00 11.60
CA PHE A 159 -6.06 11.82 12.19
C PHE A 159 -4.61 11.70 11.79
N HIS A 160 -4.25 12.04 10.54
CA HIS A 160 -2.93 11.79 9.98
C HIS A 160 -2.44 12.93 9.09
N ARG A 161 -1.24 13.42 9.36
CA ARG A 161 -0.59 14.45 8.52
C ARG A 161 0.11 13.86 7.28
N GLY A 162 0.00 12.56 7.05
CA GLY A 162 0.61 11.89 5.91
C GLY A 162 2.14 11.70 6.00
N THR A 163 2.72 11.82 7.17
CA THR A 163 4.17 11.68 7.40
C THR A 163 4.70 10.35 6.86
N ILE A 164 4.00 9.24 7.15
CA ILE A 164 4.41 7.89 6.70
C ILE A 164 4.45 7.79 5.17
N TYR A 165 3.55 8.48 4.48
CA TYR A 165 3.51 8.49 3.01
C TYR A 165 4.66 9.29 2.43
N ARG A 166 4.89 10.51 2.94
CA ARG A 166 6.00 11.36 2.52
C ARG A 166 7.35 10.70 2.76
N GLU A 167 7.55 10.11 3.94
CA GLU A 167 8.76 9.34 4.27
C GLU A 167 8.87 8.06 3.43
N GLY A 168 7.75 7.50 3.00
CA GLY A 168 7.65 6.40 2.05
C GLY A 168 7.98 6.80 0.61
N GLY A 169 8.25 8.09 0.34
CA GLY A 169 8.59 8.60 -0.98
C GLY A 169 7.40 9.09 -1.80
N ALA A 170 6.22 9.27 -1.17
CA ALA A 170 5.06 9.84 -1.85
C ALA A 170 5.25 11.33 -2.17
N ILE A 171 4.71 11.72 -3.31
CA ILE A 171 4.52 13.13 -3.68
C ILE A 171 3.09 13.55 -3.33
N PRO A 172 2.89 14.78 -2.80
CA PRO A 172 1.54 15.27 -2.57
C PRO A 172 0.83 15.53 -3.90
N MET A 173 -0.42 15.08 -4.00
CA MET A 173 -1.26 15.32 -5.19
C MET A 173 -1.74 16.77 -5.27
N TYR A 174 -1.85 17.45 -4.13
CA TYR A 174 -2.28 18.82 -4.01
C TYR A 174 -1.27 19.62 -3.19
N THR A 175 -0.83 20.73 -3.74
CA THR A 175 0.08 21.67 -3.06
C THR A 175 -0.49 23.07 -3.05
N ASP A 176 -0.09 23.85 -2.09
CA ASP A 176 -0.32 25.31 -2.09
C ASP A 176 0.72 26.01 -3.00
N ARG A 177 0.67 27.34 -3.01
CA ARG A 177 1.58 28.18 -3.81
C ARG A 177 3.06 28.06 -3.38
N THR A 178 3.32 27.54 -2.19
CA THR A 178 4.68 27.35 -1.64
C THR A 178 5.18 25.92 -1.87
N GLY A 179 4.38 25.05 -2.52
CA GLY A 179 4.69 23.65 -2.73
C GLY A 179 4.39 22.74 -1.53
N GLN A 180 3.79 23.28 -0.46
CA GLN A 180 3.42 22.49 0.70
C GLN A 180 2.15 21.68 0.44
N PRO A 181 2.04 20.45 0.98
CA PRO A 181 0.83 19.66 0.87
C PRO A 181 -0.39 20.39 1.41
N LYS A 182 -1.48 20.38 0.65
CA LYS A 182 -2.80 20.88 1.09
C LYS A 182 -3.88 19.83 0.87
N PRO A 183 -5.00 19.89 1.59
CA PRO A 183 -6.15 19.03 1.33
C PRO A 183 -6.71 19.26 -0.07
N GLY A 184 -7.11 18.17 -0.74
CA GLY A 184 -7.87 18.23 -1.98
C GLY A 184 -9.35 18.53 -1.77
N PRO A 185 -10.18 18.47 -2.84
CA PRO A 185 -11.60 18.78 -2.77
C PRO A 185 -12.40 17.95 -1.76
N SER A 186 -11.93 16.74 -1.44
CA SER A 186 -12.55 15.89 -0.42
C SER A 186 -12.17 16.24 1.01
N GLY A 187 -11.37 17.29 1.23
CA GLY A 187 -10.82 17.64 2.54
C GLY A 187 -9.67 16.72 3.01
N LYS A 188 -9.24 15.75 2.20
CA LYS A 188 -8.15 14.83 2.50
C LYS A 188 -6.87 15.22 1.78
N TYR A 189 -5.71 14.91 2.39
CA TYR A 189 -4.45 14.93 1.65
C TYR A 189 -4.40 13.74 0.71
N GLY A 190 -4.05 13.97 -0.55
CA GLY A 190 -3.77 12.94 -1.53
C GLY A 190 -2.26 12.75 -1.68
N TRP A 191 -1.84 11.50 -1.77
CA TRP A 191 -0.45 11.07 -1.92
C TRP A 191 -0.33 10.15 -3.11
N CYS A 192 0.75 10.27 -3.88
CA CYS A 192 1.00 9.36 -4.99
C CYS A 192 2.48 8.96 -5.10
N TRP A 193 2.69 7.77 -5.62
CA TRP A 193 3.99 7.24 -6.00
C TRP A 193 3.94 6.87 -7.48
N LYS A 194 4.92 7.34 -8.24
CA LYS A 194 5.17 6.82 -9.57
C LYS A 194 5.90 5.50 -9.44
N LEU A 195 5.34 4.44 -10.01
CA LEU A 195 5.97 3.13 -9.98
C LEU A 195 6.79 2.91 -11.25
N PRO A 196 7.98 2.31 -11.13
CA PRO A 196 8.77 1.96 -12.31
C PRO A 196 8.01 0.89 -13.11
N ARG A 197 8.07 0.99 -14.44
CA ARG A 197 7.58 -0.08 -15.28
C ARG A 197 8.39 -1.34 -15.04
N PRO A 198 7.74 -2.51 -14.97
CA PRO A 198 8.46 -3.75 -14.82
C PRO A 198 9.36 -4.02 -16.03
N THR A 199 10.49 -4.65 -15.82
CA THR A 199 11.41 -5.09 -16.86
C THR A 199 10.98 -6.40 -17.51
N TRP A 200 10.07 -7.15 -16.86
CA TRP A 200 9.50 -8.39 -17.35
C TRP A 200 8.33 -8.10 -18.31
N THR A 201 8.11 -9.00 -19.26
CA THR A 201 6.99 -8.96 -20.19
C THR A 201 5.89 -9.95 -19.76
N TRP A 202 4.73 -9.88 -20.41
CA TRP A 202 3.65 -10.86 -20.14
C TRP A 202 4.10 -12.31 -20.38
N SER A 203 4.93 -12.55 -21.37
CA SER A 203 5.48 -13.88 -21.66
C SER A 203 6.35 -14.44 -20.52
N ASP A 204 6.99 -13.60 -19.74
CA ASP A 204 7.81 -14.01 -18.60
C ASP A 204 6.96 -14.46 -17.40
N LEU A 205 5.66 -14.25 -17.47
CA LEU A 205 4.68 -14.60 -16.43
C LEU A 205 3.85 -15.84 -16.79
N THR A 206 4.15 -16.51 -17.91
CA THR A 206 3.37 -17.63 -18.43
C THR A 206 3.37 -18.89 -17.56
N ASP A 207 4.27 -19.00 -16.58
CA ASP A 207 4.20 -20.04 -15.55
C ASP A 207 3.09 -19.80 -14.51
N ILE A 208 2.43 -18.65 -14.60
CA ILE A 208 1.29 -18.31 -13.75
C ILE A 208 0.04 -18.82 -14.46
N GLN A 209 -0.37 -20.03 -14.15
CA GLN A 209 -1.64 -20.57 -14.66
C GLN A 209 -2.77 -19.58 -14.37
N PRO A 210 -3.56 -19.17 -15.38
CA PRO A 210 -4.70 -18.31 -15.17
C PRO A 210 -5.68 -19.02 -14.23
N ARG A 211 -5.87 -18.50 -13.03
CA ARG A 211 -6.98 -18.95 -12.19
C ARG A 211 -8.26 -18.62 -12.92
N THR A 212 -9.01 -19.64 -13.29
CA THR A 212 -10.33 -19.50 -13.90
C THR A 212 -11.16 -18.54 -13.06
N MET A 213 -11.43 -17.36 -13.58
CA MET A 213 -12.32 -16.39 -12.96
C MET A 213 -13.72 -17.01 -12.97
N ARG A 214 -14.20 -17.51 -11.84
CA ARG A 214 -15.65 -17.72 -11.69
C ARG A 214 -16.27 -16.32 -11.63
N MET A 215 -16.95 -15.95 -12.71
CA MET A 215 -17.86 -14.80 -12.68
C MET A 215 -19.00 -15.16 -11.71
N PHE A 216 -19.18 -14.35 -10.70
CA PHE A 216 -20.36 -14.33 -9.84
C PHE A 216 -21.30 -13.25 -10.34
#